data_fee3d1ef52210ce53334d9c04dd257e5
#
_entry.id   fee3d1ef52210ce53334d9c04dd257e5
#
_cell.length_a   1.000
_cell.length_b   1.000
_cell.length_c   1.000
_cell.angle_alpha   90.00
_cell.angle_beta   90.00
_cell.angle_gamma   90.00
#
_symmetry.space_group_name_H-M   'P 1'
#
loop_
_entity.id
_entity.type
_entity.pdbx_description
1 polymer ?
#
loop_
_entity_poly.entity_id
_entity_poly.type
_entity_poly.pdbx_seq_one_letter_code
_entity_poly.pdbx_strand_id
1 'polypeptide(L)'
;MSEIDVFGFIGINRSIFATFVLCGVLMPLVVVIVAYLFRHFSTVVRGGAMVSTLIGVVMLTFFTMSAQNAFFMMLTTLSGMAGAGSEVATNFLSSAGMPIGETISQPGWMMALSLVQVIINFVLTIYVFLFAQWENS
;
A
#
# COMPACT_ATOMS: atom_id res chain seq x y z
N MET A 1 0.79 -26.43 -5.97
CA MET A 1 -0.07 -25.32 -6.41
C MET A 1 -0.08 -25.36 -7.93
N SER A 2 -1.24 -25.37 -8.55
CA SER A 2 -1.34 -25.38 -10.02
C SER A 2 -1.06 -23.98 -10.59
N GLU A 3 -0.70 -23.88 -11.88
CA GLU A 3 -0.54 -22.58 -12.56
C GLU A 3 -1.81 -21.71 -12.46
N ILE A 4 -2.98 -22.33 -12.59
CA ILE A 4 -4.28 -21.65 -12.50
C ILE A 4 -4.44 -21.02 -11.11
N ASP A 5 -4.03 -21.71 -10.07
CA ASP A 5 -4.07 -21.17 -8.69
C ASP A 5 -3.15 -19.96 -8.55
N VAL A 6 -1.93 -20.01 -9.11
CA VAL A 6 -0.97 -18.90 -9.05
C VAL A 6 -1.51 -17.68 -9.79
N PHE A 7 -2.06 -17.85 -11.00
CA PHE A 7 -2.65 -16.74 -11.76
C PHE A 7 -3.88 -16.16 -11.06
N GLY A 8 -4.71 -17.00 -10.45
CA GLY A 8 -5.84 -16.57 -9.64
C GLY A 8 -5.38 -15.70 -8.46
N PHE A 9 -4.36 -16.14 -7.73
CA PHE A 9 -3.77 -15.38 -6.63
C PHE A 9 -3.15 -14.05 -7.08
N ILE A 10 -2.42 -14.04 -8.20
CA ILE A 10 -1.85 -12.81 -8.77
C ILE A 10 -2.97 -11.80 -9.09
N GLY A 11 -4.05 -12.25 -9.73
CA GLY A 11 -5.18 -11.41 -10.08
C GLY A 11 -5.87 -10.79 -8.85
N ILE A 12 -6.18 -11.61 -7.85
CA ILE A 12 -6.80 -11.17 -6.59
C ILE A 12 -5.88 -10.21 -5.84
N ASN A 13 -4.62 -10.58 -5.68
CA ASN A 13 -3.64 -9.78 -4.95
C ASN A 13 -3.35 -8.43 -5.61
N ARG A 14 -3.34 -8.39 -6.95
CA ARG A 14 -3.23 -7.15 -7.72
C ARG A 14 -4.39 -6.19 -7.42
N SER A 15 -5.62 -6.70 -7.37
CA SER A 15 -6.80 -5.91 -7.03
C SER A 15 -6.75 -5.39 -5.60
N ILE A 16 -6.37 -6.23 -4.64
CA ILE A 16 -6.20 -5.86 -3.23
C ILE A 16 -5.12 -4.78 -3.10
N PHE A 17 -3.97 -4.99 -3.73
CA PHE A 17 -2.88 -4.03 -3.71
C PHE A 17 -3.29 -2.68 -4.31
N ALA A 18 -3.95 -2.67 -5.47
CA ALA A 18 -4.45 -1.44 -6.10
C ALA A 18 -5.44 -0.69 -5.19
N THR A 19 -6.31 -1.42 -4.48
CA THR A 19 -7.23 -0.83 -3.51
C THR A 19 -6.48 -0.17 -2.35
N PHE A 20 -5.48 -0.82 -1.77
CA PHE A 20 -4.69 -0.24 -0.68
C PHE A 20 -3.86 0.97 -1.13
N VAL A 21 -3.30 0.94 -2.34
CA VAL A 21 -2.61 2.10 -2.92
C VAL A 21 -3.56 3.28 -3.07
N LEU A 22 -4.77 3.05 -3.59
CA LEU A 22 -5.79 4.08 -3.71
C LEU A 22 -6.18 4.65 -2.33
N CYS A 23 -6.40 3.79 -1.35
CA CYS A 23 -6.66 4.22 0.03
C CYS A 23 -5.51 5.06 0.59
N GLY A 24 -4.26 4.67 0.33
CA GLY A 24 -3.06 5.43 0.74
C GLY A 24 -2.99 6.82 0.12
N VAL A 25 -3.35 6.95 -1.15
CA VAL A 25 -3.41 8.24 -1.86
C VAL A 25 -4.56 9.12 -1.35
N LEU A 26 -5.70 8.53 -0.98
CA LEU A 26 -6.84 9.26 -0.44
C LEU A 26 -6.69 9.60 1.05
N MET A 27 -5.82 8.91 1.78
CA MET A 27 -5.62 9.10 3.22
C MET A 27 -5.33 10.55 3.62
N PRO A 28 -4.50 11.34 2.92
CA PRO A 28 -4.30 12.75 3.22
C PRO A 28 -5.60 13.56 3.23
N LEU A 29 -6.51 13.31 2.31
CA LEU A 29 -7.81 13.98 2.27
C LEU A 29 -8.67 13.61 3.49
N VAL A 30 -8.71 12.33 3.82
CA VAL A 30 -9.43 11.84 5.00
C VAL A 30 -8.88 12.48 6.27
N VAL A 31 -7.56 12.54 6.42
CA VAL A 31 -6.88 13.17 7.56
C VAL A 31 -7.29 14.63 7.71
N VAL A 32 -7.27 15.41 6.64
CA VAL A 32 -7.65 16.83 6.65
C VAL A 32 -9.13 16.99 7.03
N ILE A 33 -10.03 16.18 6.43
CA ILE A 33 -11.46 16.23 6.74
C ILE A 33 -11.73 15.90 8.21
N VAL A 34 -11.12 14.83 8.72
CA VAL A 34 -11.27 14.44 10.13
C VAL A 34 -10.75 15.54 11.05
N ALA A 35 -9.56 16.07 10.81
CA ALA A 35 -9.01 17.16 11.61
C ALA A 35 -9.91 18.41 11.60
N TYR A 36 -10.47 18.76 10.44
CA TYR A 36 -11.42 19.86 10.30
C TYR A 36 -12.70 19.62 11.10
N LEU A 37 -13.28 18.43 11.06
CA LEU A 37 -14.49 18.08 11.82
C LEU A 37 -14.25 18.16 13.34
N PHE A 38 -13.05 17.80 13.78
CA PHE A 38 -12.69 17.82 15.21
C PHE A 38 -12.10 19.15 15.70
N ARG A 39 -12.03 20.20 14.85
CA ARG A 39 -11.38 21.48 15.19
C ARG A 39 -11.98 22.19 16.40
N HIS A 40 -13.29 22.04 16.63
CA HIS A 40 -14.01 22.70 17.73
C HIS A 40 -14.06 21.87 19.03
N PHE A 41 -13.59 20.63 19.02
CA PHE A 41 -13.58 19.79 20.21
C PHE A 41 -12.40 20.13 21.12
N SER A 42 -12.50 19.65 22.37
CA SER A 42 -11.43 19.82 23.37
C SER A 42 -10.12 19.19 22.90
N THR A 43 -9.00 19.68 23.42
CA THR A 43 -7.65 19.16 23.09
C THR A 43 -7.53 17.65 23.31
N VAL A 44 -8.22 17.11 24.34
CA VAL A 44 -8.22 15.67 24.64
C VAL A 44 -8.88 14.88 23.52
N VAL A 45 -10.06 15.35 23.05
CA VAL A 45 -10.80 14.69 21.96
C VAL A 45 -10.01 14.78 20.65
N ARG A 46 -9.43 15.94 20.34
CA ARG A 46 -8.56 16.12 19.15
C ARG A 46 -7.33 15.21 19.22
N GLY A 47 -6.69 15.10 20.39
CA GLY A 47 -5.57 14.18 20.61
C GLY A 47 -5.97 12.71 20.40
N GLY A 48 -7.12 12.29 20.91
CA GLY A 48 -7.66 10.95 20.66
C GLY A 48 -7.94 10.67 19.19
N ALA A 49 -8.54 11.63 18.47
CA ALA A 49 -8.79 11.52 17.02
C ALA A 49 -7.46 11.43 16.24
N MET A 50 -6.45 12.21 16.60
CA MET A 50 -5.12 12.14 16.00
C MET A 50 -4.48 10.77 16.18
N VAL A 51 -4.47 10.24 17.39
CA VAL A 51 -3.90 8.91 17.68
C VAL A 51 -4.64 7.82 16.90
N SER A 52 -5.97 7.86 16.87
CA SER A 52 -6.77 6.92 16.10
C SER A 52 -6.45 6.97 14.60
N THR A 53 -6.28 8.18 14.06
CA THR A 53 -5.88 8.38 12.65
C THR A 53 -4.48 7.84 12.36
N LEU A 54 -3.52 8.07 13.27
CA LEU A 54 -2.15 7.53 13.15
C LEU A 54 -2.15 5.99 13.17
N ILE A 55 -2.96 5.38 14.03
CA ILE A 55 -3.14 3.91 14.02
C ILE A 55 -3.67 3.45 12.67
N GLY A 56 -4.67 4.13 12.11
CA GLY A 56 -5.20 3.84 10.77
C GLY A 56 -4.13 3.93 9.68
N VAL A 57 -3.25 4.92 9.71
CA VAL A 57 -2.11 5.07 8.79
C VAL A 57 -1.15 3.88 8.93
N VAL A 58 -0.82 3.48 10.16
CA VAL A 58 0.06 2.32 10.41
C VAL A 58 -0.55 1.04 9.87
N MET A 59 -1.83 0.79 10.15
CA MET A 59 -2.54 -0.40 9.66
C MET A 59 -2.59 -0.44 8.13
N LEU A 60 -2.95 0.69 7.49
CA LEU A 60 -2.98 0.79 6.03
C LEU A 60 -1.62 0.50 5.43
N THR A 61 -0.55 1.05 6.01
CA THR A 61 0.83 0.79 5.58
C THR A 61 1.18 -0.69 5.69
N PHE A 62 0.87 -1.30 6.84
CA PHE A 62 1.13 -2.72 7.07
C PHE A 62 0.42 -3.62 6.04
N PHE A 63 -0.88 -3.38 5.79
CA PHE A 63 -1.64 -4.16 4.81
C PHE A 63 -1.14 -3.93 3.38
N THR A 64 -0.77 -2.70 3.02
CA THR A 64 -0.19 -2.40 1.70
C THR A 64 1.12 -3.16 1.49
N MET A 65 2.03 -3.12 2.47
CA MET A 65 3.31 -3.85 2.39
C MET A 65 3.09 -5.36 2.34
N SER A 66 2.15 -5.89 3.11
CA SER A 66 1.82 -7.31 3.12
C SER A 66 1.28 -7.78 1.75
N ALA A 67 0.34 -7.05 1.17
CA ALA A 67 -0.19 -7.34 -0.17
C ALA A 67 0.90 -7.26 -1.25
N GLN A 68 1.80 -6.30 -1.14
CA GLN A 68 2.93 -6.11 -2.05
C GLN A 68 3.92 -7.28 -1.96
N ASN A 69 4.29 -7.69 -0.76
CA ASN A 69 5.18 -8.84 -0.56
C ASN A 69 4.55 -10.14 -1.10
N ALA A 70 3.25 -10.35 -0.84
CA ALA A 70 2.53 -11.51 -1.37
C ALA A 70 2.51 -11.53 -2.90
N PHE A 71 2.34 -10.36 -3.54
CA PHE A 71 2.38 -10.23 -5.00
C PHE A 71 3.75 -10.64 -5.58
N PHE A 72 4.85 -10.13 -5.03
CA PHE A 72 6.20 -10.47 -5.50
C PHE A 72 6.59 -11.94 -5.19
N MET A 73 6.08 -12.50 -4.08
CA MET A 73 6.24 -13.91 -3.79
C MET A 73 5.55 -14.79 -4.84
N MET A 74 4.34 -14.43 -5.27
CA MET A 74 3.62 -15.16 -6.33
C MET A 74 4.31 -15.03 -7.68
N LEU A 75 4.84 -13.87 -8.02
CA LEU A 75 5.64 -13.67 -9.24
C LEU A 75 6.91 -14.53 -9.21
N THR A 76 7.59 -14.64 -8.07
CA THR A 76 8.75 -15.53 -7.89
C THR A 76 8.36 -17.00 -8.08
N THR A 77 7.21 -17.42 -7.55
CA THR A 77 6.70 -18.79 -7.76
C THR A 77 6.42 -19.04 -9.23
N LEU A 78 5.81 -18.09 -9.93
CA LEU A 78 5.55 -18.17 -11.36
C LEU A 78 6.84 -18.22 -12.18
N SER A 79 7.87 -17.45 -11.77
CA SER A 79 9.20 -17.49 -12.38
C SER A 79 9.85 -18.88 -12.24
N GLY A 80 9.71 -19.51 -11.08
CA GLY A 80 10.17 -20.89 -10.86
C GLY A 80 9.44 -21.91 -11.76
N MET A 81 8.12 -21.75 -11.94
CA MET A 81 7.34 -22.59 -12.88
C MET A 81 7.78 -22.41 -14.33
N ALA A 82 8.05 -21.18 -14.76
CA ALA A 82 8.59 -20.88 -16.08
C ALA A 82 9.96 -21.54 -16.29
N GLY A 83 10.85 -21.45 -15.29
CA GLY A 83 12.15 -22.13 -15.30
C GLY A 83 12.05 -23.66 -15.35
N ALA A 84 10.95 -24.23 -14.83
CA ALA A 84 10.64 -25.67 -14.92
C ALA A 84 9.96 -26.09 -16.24
N GLY A 85 9.77 -25.18 -17.20
CA GLY A 85 9.27 -25.46 -18.54
C GLY A 85 7.79 -25.14 -18.80
N SER A 86 7.13 -24.37 -17.91
CA SER A 86 5.78 -23.88 -18.16
C SER A 86 5.76 -22.84 -19.27
N GLU A 87 5.11 -23.14 -20.39
CA GLU A 87 4.95 -22.20 -21.51
C GLU A 87 4.08 -20.98 -21.14
N VAL A 88 3.03 -21.21 -20.37
CA VAL A 88 2.08 -20.14 -19.97
C VAL A 88 2.79 -19.13 -19.05
N ALA A 89 3.51 -19.64 -18.04
CA ALA A 89 4.29 -18.79 -17.13
C ALA A 89 5.41 -18.04 -17.89
N THR A 90 6.08 -18.73 -18.82
CA THR A 90 7.14 -18.12 -19.64
C THR A 90 6.59 -16.99 -20.50
N ASN A 91 5.48 -17.21 -21.21
CA ASN A 91 4.84 -16.19 -22.05
C ASN A 91 4.38 -14.97 -21.24
N PHE A 92 3.81 -15.21 -20.06
CA PHE A 92 3.39 -14.12 -19.17
C PHE A 92 4.59 -13.27 -18.71
N LEU A 93 5.63 -13.90 -18.17
CA LEU A 93 6.80 -13.19 -17.64
C LEU A 93 7.59 -12.47 -18.73
N SER A 94 7.78 -13.11 -19.89
CA SER A 94 8.47 -12.49 -21.01
C SER A 94 7.71 -11.28 -21.57
N SER A 95 6.37 -11.35 -21.65
CA SER A 95 5.55 -10.20 -22.04
C SER A 95 5.63 -9.03 -21.07
N ALA A 96 5.89 -9.32 -19.79
CA ALA A 96 6.09 -8.32 -18.75
C ALA A 96 7.56 -7.88 -18.57
N GLY A 97 8.49 -8.42 -19.35
CA GLY A 97 9.92 -8.14 -19.23
C GLY A 97 10.53 -8.61 -17.90
N MET A 98 9.98 -9.67 -17.31
CA MET A 98 10.41 -10.22 -16.02
C MET A 98 11.35 -11.42 -16.21
N PRO A 99 12.29 -11.65 -15.28
CA PRO A 99 13.23 -12.77 -15.38
C PRO A 99 12.53 -14.12 -15.19
N ILE A 100 13.09 -15.17 -15.83
CA ILE A 100 12.62 -16.55 -15.78
C ILE A 100 13.58 -17.38 -14.96
N GLY A 101 13.06 -18.15 -14.00
CA GLY A 101 13.87 -19.01 -13.12
C GLY A 101 14.58 -18.27 -11.98
N GLU A 102 14.33 -16.98 -11.80
CA GLU A 102 14.97 -16.14 -10.79
C GLU A 102 13.95 -15.61 -9.77
N THR A 103 14.46 -15.15 -8.63
CA THR A 103 13.65 -14.45 -7.62
C THR A 103 13.28 -13.07 -8.12
N ILE A 104 12.00 -12.76 -8.14
CA ILE A 104 11.48 -11.45 -8.52
C ILE A 104 11.31 -10.61 -7.25
N SER A 105 12.16 -9.61 -7.07
CA SER A 105 12.10 -8.69 -5.94
C SER A 105 11.38 -7.39 -6.30
N GLN A 106 10.87 -6.73 -5.27
CA GLN A 106 10.27 -5.41 -5.42
C GLN A 106 11.31 -4.39 -5.93
N PRO A 107 10.98 -3.60 -6.98
CA PRO A 107 11.84 -2.52 -7.43
C PRO A 107 12.08 -1.47 -6.35
N GLY A 108 13.32 -1.02 -6.19
CA GLY A 108 13.70 -0.05 -5.14
C GLY A 108 12.93 1.27 -5.19
N TRP A 109 12.53 1.73 -6.39
CA TRP A 109 11.72 2.93 -6.54
C TRP A 109 10.32 2.79 -5.95
N MET A 110 9.70 1.61 -6.02
CA MET A 110 8.40 1.34 -5.39
C MET A 110 8.50 1.42 -3.87
N MET A 111 9.58 0.88 -3.29
CA MET A 111 9.84 0.97 -1.87
C MET A 111 10.03 2.43 -1.44
N ALA A 112 10.80 3.20 -2.20
CA ALA A 112 11.01 4.62 -1.94
C ALA A 112 9.72 5.43 -1.98
N LEU A 113 8.86 5.22 -2.98
CA LEU A 113 7.54 5.89 -3.07
C LEU A 113 6.63 5.51 -1.90
N SER A 114 6.61 4.24 -1.51
CA SER A 114 5.83 3.80 -0.35
C SER A 114 6.29 4.48 0.94
N LEU A 115 7.60 4.60 1.14
CA LEU A 115 8.17 5.29 2.29
C LEU A 115 7.80 6.78 2.31
N VAL A 116 7.93 7.47 1.17
CA VAL A 116 7.54 8.88 1.03
C VAL A 116 6.06 9.07 1.36
N GLN A 117 5.18 8.19 0.86
CA GLN A 117 3.74 8.25 1.14
C GLN A 117 3.44 8.09 2.64
N VAL A 118 4.11 7.16 3.31
CA VAL A 118 3.99 6.97 4.76
C VAL A 118 4.41 8.22 5.52
N ILE A 119 5.57 8.79 5.19
CA ILE A 119 6.07 10.01 5.82
C ILE A 119 5.09 11.16 5.64
N ILE A 120 4.56 11.37 4.43
CA ILE A 120 3.56 12.41 4.15
C ILE A 120 2.33 12.21 5.04
N ASN A 121 1.79 10.99 5.12
CA ASN A 121 0.60 10.70 5.92
C ASN A 121 0.84 10.97 7.41
N PHE A 122 1.99 10.59 7.96
CA PHE A 122 2.35 10.85 9.34
C PHE A 122 2.53 12.33 9.64
N VAL A 123 3.35 13.01 8.86
CA VAL A 123 3.65 14.44 9.04
C VAL A 123 2.38 15.28 8.90
N LEU A 124 1.57 14.99 7.87
CA LEU A 124 0.32 15.70 7.65
C LEU A 124 -0.65 15.48 8.81
N THR A 125 -0.78 14.24 9.31
CA THR A 125 -1.67 13.95 10.45
C THR A 125 -1.26 14.77 11.67
N ILE A 126 0.00 14.75 12.04
CA ILE A 126 0.50 15.52 13.18
C ILE A 126 0.27 17.02 12.98
N TYR A 127 0.61 17.52 11.78
CA TYR A 127 0.48 18.94 11.45
C TYR A 127 -0.96 19.43 11.54
N VAL A 128 -1.91 18.76 10.89
CA VAL A 128 -3.30 19.26 10.84
C VAL A 128 -4.04 19.16 12.18
N PHE A 129 -3.69 18.21 13.01
CA PHE A 129 -4.32 18.08 14.34
C PHE A 129 -3.71 19.00 15.40
N LEU A 130 -2.41 19.31 15.33
CA LEU A 130 -1.72 20.06 16.37
C LEU A 130 -1.44 21.51 15.98
N PHE A 131 -1.10 21.77 14.71
CA PHE A 131 -0.55 23.07 14.29
C PHE A 131 -1.44 23.84 13.30
N ALA A 132 -2.36 23.16 12.59
CA ALA A 132 -3.20 23.87 11.63
C ALA A 132 -4.11 24.87 12.36
N GLN A 133 -4.01 26.15 11.96
CA GLN A 133 -4.90 27.22 12.39
C GLN A 133 -6.09 27.23 11.45
N TRP A 134 -7.21 26.69 11.92
CA TRP A 134 -8.47 26.73 11.19
C TRP A 134 -9.09 28.11 11.41
N GLU A 135 -9.13 28.93 10.37
CA GLU A 135 -9.83 30.23 10.46
C GLU A 135 -11.30 29.98 10.81
N ASN A 136 -11.77 30.75 11.80
CA ASN A 136 -13.18 30.73 12.19
C ASN A 136 -13.99 31.43 11.09
N SER A 137 -14.46 30.67 10.13
CA SER A 137 -15.47 31.10 9.17
C SER A 137 -16.84 30.63 9.61
#